data_dc3b88bf074e83daadafffffc0ac4e95
#
_entry.id   dc3b88bf074e83daadafffffc0ac4e95
#
_cell.length_a   1.000
_cell.length_b   1.000
_cell.length_c   1.000
_cell.angle_alpha   90.00
_cell.angle_beta   90.00
_cell.angle_gamma   90.00
#
_symmetry.space_group_name_H-M   'P 1'
#
loop_
_entity.id
_entity.type
_entity.pdbx_description
1 polymer ?
#
loop_
_entity_poly.entity_id
_entity_poly.type
_entity_poly.pdbx_seq_one_letter_code
_entity_poly.pdbx_strand_id
1 'polypeptide(L)'
;MTREFENLGIAVKGNSVQQKLECPNCIEIGKTNYKDKCLSINLNDGRYNCFKCGWSGRVGSQTLINNYTMQQENKYKLPSENVLVPLNIKGRKFLNNRGITDEVIDNNRIKSSTDGTKIVFPYYKDGKLVNYKTRGIDGKFFTQAKNSEAIIYNYDNVVNNTKIVICEGEIDSLSWEVIGMKSHTSVNMGAPNVNDKNVDNKLKCIENCYNVFETAKKVYIATDNDDNGRYLQKELIRRIGVEKCKLVDLSPFKDANEVLVREGKESLLKRIKNASDPKVEGVFTASDIRDSLIDGFHNGLERGTTTYIPSVDKAWTWRSGEVTIWTGYQNEGKSLFINQLACIKASMEGWKFAVFSPENMPMNDFYNDLIEMYIGKPSDPYYRNSQMDIKEYEEGLDFVNEHFHLIYP
;
A
#
# COMPACT_ATOMS: atom_id res chain seq x y z
N MET A 1 -5.08 -32.34 -10.89
CA MET A 1 -4.16 -31.18 -10.84
C MET A 1 -3.68 -30.77 -12.23
N THR A 2 -2.95 -31.60 -12.98
CA THR A 2 -2.45 -31.23 -14.33
C THR A 2 -3.57 -30.77 -15.27
N ARG A 3 -4.68 -31.53 -15.37
CA ARG A 3 -5.85 -31.22 -16.20
C ARG A 3 -6.54 -29.90 -15.79
N GLU A 4 -6.48 -29.52 -14.54
CA GLU A 4 -7.07 -28.27 -14.03
C GLU A 4 -6.23 -27.04 -14.38
N PHE A 5 -4.90 -27.19 -14.40
CA PHE A 5 -4.01 -26.17 -14.94
C PHE A 5 -4.18 -25.99 -16.45
N GLU A 6 -4.36 -27.11 -17.18
CA GLU A 6 -4.61 -27.09 -18.62
C GLU A 6 -5.92 -26.37 -18.98
N ASN A 7 -6.96 -26.49 -18.14
CA ASN A 7 -8.22 -25.75 -18.30
C ASN A 7 -8.04 -24.22 -18.15
N LEU A 8 -6.97 -23.78 -17.50
CA LEU A 8 -6.57 -22.35 -17.43
C LEU A 8 -5.62 -21.95 -18.56
N GLY A 9 -5.38 -22.82 -19.53
CA GLY A 9 -4.44 -22.58 -20.62
C GLY A 9 -2.95 -22.74 -20.24
N ILE A 10 -2.66 -23.30 -19.05
CA ILE A 10 -1.29 -23.51 -18.57
C ILE A 10 -0.77 -24.87 -19.04
N ALA A 11 0.20 -24.88 -19.93
CA ALA A 11 0.77 -26.11 -20.49
C ALA A 11 1.77 -26.74 -19.50
N VAL A 12 1.29 -27.67 -18.65
CA VAL A 12 2.12 -28.41 -17.68
C VAL A 12 3.08 -29.34 -18.40
N LYS A 13 4.37 -29.37 -18.01
CA LYS A 13 5.42 -30.17 -18.65
C LYS A 13 5.98 -31.20 -17.65
N GLY A 14 5.68 -32.48 -17.87
CA GLY A 14 6.18 -33.57 -17.01
C GLY A 14 5.62 -33.56 -15.59
N ASN A 15 6.29 -34.28 -14.65
CA ASN A 15 5.79 -34.56 -13.30
C ASN A 15 6.48 -33.76 -12.18
N SER A 16 7.30 -32.76 -12.51
CA SER A 16 7.96 -31.94 -11.49
C SER A 16 6.95 -31.12 -10.71
N VAL A 17 7.01 -31.19 -9.39
CA VAL A 17 6.06 -30.53 -8.47
C VAL A 17 6.04 -29.02 -8.65
N GLN A 18 7.22 -28.41 -8.82
CA GLN A 18 7.34 -26.98 -9.10
C GLN A 18 7.84 -26.77 -10.51
N GLN A 19 7.15 -25.94 -11.28
CA GLN A 19 7.50 -25.63 -12.65
C GLN A 19 7.44 -24.14 -12.92
N LYS A 20 8.35 -23.69 -13.82
CA LYS A 20 8.27 -22.36 -14.42
C LYS A 20 7.85 -22.50 -15.87
N LEU A 21 6.73 -21.87 -16.24
CA LEU A 21 6.05 -22.02 -17.52
C LEU A 21 5.75 -20.67 -18.15
N GLU A 22 5.33 -20.68 -19.39
CA GLU A 22 4.78 -19.52 -20.08
C GLU A 22 3.45 -19.13 -19.44
N CYS A 23 3.20 -17.83 -19.29
CA CYS A 23 1.96 -17.31 -18.71
C CYS A 23 0.93 -17.02 -19.81
N PRO A 24 -0.22 -17.71 -19.85
CA PRO A 24 -1.26 -17.44 -20.84
C PRO A 24 -1.74 -16.00 -20.81
N ASN A 25 -1.97 -15.47 -19.62
CA ASN A 25 -2.43 -14.08 -19.45
C ASN A 25 -1.41 -13.03 -19.94
N CYS A 26 -0.09 -13.26 -19.73
CA CYS A 26 0.93 -12.38 -20.30
C CYS A 26 0.97 -12.41 -21.81
N ILE A 27 0.71 -13.58 -22.43
CA ILE A 27 0.66 -13.74 -23.87
C ILE A 27 -0.56 -13.00 -24.43
N GLU A 28 -1.72 -13.19 -23.82
CA GLU A 28 -2.97 -12.55 -24.23
C GLU A 28 -2.90 -11.02 -24.18
N ILE A 29 -2.29 -10.45 -23.13
CA ILE A 29 -2.13 -8.99 -22.98
C ILE A 29 -0.87 -8.42 -23.63
N GLY A 30 -0.14 -9.21 -24.42
CA GLY A 30 1.05 -8.77 -25.17
C GLY A 30 2.27 -8.41 -24.34
N LYS A 31 2.32 -8.80 -23.05
CA LYS A 31 3.46 -8.50 -22.15
C LYS A 31 4.65 -9.43 -22.31
N THR A 32 4.52 -10.54 -23.03
CA THR A 32 5.60 -11.49 -23.25
C THR A 32 5.38 -12.29 -24.54
N ASN A 33 6.44 -12.92 -25.04
CA ASN A 33 6.39 -13.90 -26.12
C ASN A 33 6.38 -15.33 -25.58
N TYR A 34 6.12 -16.32 -26.43
CA TYR A 34 5.99 -17.75 -26.09
C TYR A 34 7.26 -18.42 -25.51
N LYS A 35 8.36 -17.69 -25.29
CA LYS A 35 9.62 -18.24 -24.73
C LYS A 35 9.88 -17.87 -23.28
N ASP A 36 9.05 -16.98 -22.71
CA ASP A 36 9.30 -16.39 -21.40
C ASP A 36 8.58 -17.15 -20.28
N LYS A 37 9.32 -17.85 -19.45
CA LYS A 37 8.83 -18.68 -18.34
C LYS A 37 8.59 -17.81 -17.07
N CYS A 38 7.62 -16.95 -17.12
CA CYS A 38 7.28 -16.01 -16.03
C CYS A 38 6.21 -16.52 -15.05
N LEU A 39 5.58 -17.67 -15.32
CA LEU A 39 4.57 -18.29 -14.47
C LEU A 39 5.18 -19.41 -13.64
N SER A 40 5.08 -19.35 -12.33
CA SER A 40 5.40 -20.44 -11.41
C SER A 40 4.13 -21.21 -11.05
N ILE A 41 4.17 -22.54 -11.11
CA ILE A 41 3.10 -23.41 -10.65
C ILE A 41 3.62 -24.43 -9.65
N ASN A 42 2.72 -24.92 -8.78
CA ASN A 42 2.99 -26.03 -7.86
C ASN A 42 1.90 -27.09 -8.01
N LEU A 43 2.27 -28.29 -8.49
CA LEU A 43 1.35 -29.40 -8.74
C LEU A 43 0.81 -30.04 -7.45
N ASN A 44 1.46 -29.87 -6.29
CA ASN A 44 0.99 -30.44 -5.04
C ASN A 44 -0.16 -29.64 -4.42
N ASP A 45 -0.06 -28.32 -4.48
CA ASP A 45 -1.02 -27.43 -3.82
C ASP A 45 -1.89 -26.64 -4.81
N GLY A 46 -1.68 -26.81 -6.10
CA GLY A 46 -2.46 -26.19 -7.15
C GLY A 46 -2.22 -24.68 -7.33
N ARG A 47 -1.26 -24.08 -6.65
CA ARG A 47 -0.98 -22.65 -6.74
C ARG A 47 -0.27 -22.29 -8.04
N TYR A 48 -0.62 -21.12 -8.56
CA TYR A 48 0.12 -20.48 -9.65
C TYR A 48 0.29 -18.98 -9.40
N ASN A 49 1.41 -18.44 -9.84
CA ASN A 49 1.70 -17.01 -9.74
C ASN A 49 2.63 -16.57 -10.88
N CYS A 50 2.23 -15.52 -11.59
CA CYS A 50 3.03 -14.89 -12.63
C CYS A 50 3.74 -13.66 -12.10
N PHE A 51 5.07 -13.64 -12.16
CA PHE A 51 5.90 -12.52 -11.68
C PHE A 51 5.85 -11.28 -12.58
N LYS A 52 5.34 -11.41 -13.82
CA LYS A 52 5.24 -10.29 -14.77
C LYS A 52 3.92 -9.55 -14.75
N CYS A 53 2.79 -10.29 -14.74
CA CYS A 53 1.46 -9.68 -14.81
C CYS A 53 0.70 -9.74 -13.48
N GLY A 54 1.24 -10.43 -12.46
CA GLY A 54 0.56 -10.62 -11.18
C GLY A 54 -0.59 -11.63 -11.19
N TRP A 55 -0.87 -12.27 -12.35
CA TRP A 55 -1.93 -13.28 -12.44
C TRP A 55 -1.60 -14.47 -11.55
N SER A 56 -2.45 -14.71 -10.55
CA SER A 56 -2.23 -15.74 -9.54
C SER A 56 -3.55 -16.37 -9.11
N GLY A 57 -3.44 -17.56 -8.54
CA GLY A 57 -4.60 -18.30 -8.06
C GLY A 57 -4.25 -19.71 -7.64
N ARG A 58 -5.29 -20.51 -7.51
CA ARG A 58 -5.19 -21.93 -7.14
C ARG A 58 -6.19 -22.77 -7.92
N VAL A 59 -5.75 -23.92 -8.45
CA VAL A 59 -6.60 -24.96 -9.03
C VAL A 59 -6.66 -26.16 -8.08
N GLY A 60 -7.74 -26.93 -8.10
CA GLY A 60 -7.86 -28.16 -7.34
C GLY A 60 -9.25 -28.45 -6.81
N SER A 61 -9.58 -29.73 -6.69
CA SER A 61 -10.86 -30.20 -6.19
C SER A 61 -10.90 -30.30 -4.66
N GLN A 62 -12.09 -30.38 -4.07
CA GLN A 62 -12.38 -30.54 -2.64
C GLN A 62 -11.56 -31.66 -1.93
N THR A 63 -11.11 -32.68 -2.66
CA THR A 63 -10.31 -33.78 -2.11
C THR A 63 -8.92 -33.35 -1.61
N LEU A 64 -8.34 -32.31 -2.20
CA LEU A 64 -7.04 -31.79 -1.77
C LEU A 64 -7.15 -30.86 -0.55
N ILE A 65 -8.29 -30.21 -0.39
CA ILE A 65 -8.58 -29.44 0.82
C ILE A 65 -8.54 -30.38 2.02
N ASN A 66 -9.14 -31.56 1.93
CA ASN A 66 -9.11 -32.56 3.00
C ASN A 66 -7.68 -33.08 3.29
N ASN A 67 -6.86 -33.33 2.25
CA ASN A 67 -5.47 -33.77 2.45
C ASN A 67 -4.57 -32.64 2.98
N TYR A 68 -4.84 -31.39 2.61
CA TYR A 68 -4.11 -30.23 3.13
C TYR A 68 -4.47 -29.98 4.61
N THR A 69 -5.74 -30.17 4.97
CA THR A 69 -6.23 -30.09 6.36
C THR A 69 -5.61 -31.22 7.21
N MET A 70 -5.56 -32.46 6.70
CA MET A 70 -4.92 -33.57 7.38
C MET A 70 -3.40 -33.42 7.56
N GLN A 71 -2.69 -32.81 6.61
CA GLN A 71 -1.25 -32.48 6.76
C GLN A 71 -1.00 -31.31 7.70
N GLN A 72 -1.95 -30.41 7.87
CA GLN A 72 -1.88 -29.33 8.87
C GLN A 72 -2.15 -29.84 10.28
N GLU A 73 -3.08 -30.78 10.48
CA GLU A 73 -3.38 -31.36 11.78
C GLU A 73 -2.15 -32.03 12.44
N ASN A 74 -1.23 -32.58 11.65
CA ASN A 74 0.02 -33.15 12.13
C ASN A 74 1.16 -32.13 12.42
N LYS A 75 0.97 -30.86 12.04
CA LYS A 75 2.03 -29.83 12.13
C LYS A 75 1.99 -29.05 13.44
N TYR A 76 0.85 -28.95 14.08
CA TYR A 76 0.66 -28.17 15.30
C TYR A 76 0.36 -29.09 16.49
N LYS A 77 0.89 -28.72 17.66
CA LYS A 77 0.53 -29.38 18.93
C LYS A 77 -0.66 -28.67 19.53
N LEU A 78 -1.72 -29.43 19.79
CA LEU A 78 -2.83 -28.91 20.57
C LEU A 78 -2.35 -28.63 22.00
N PRO A 79 -2.64 -27.45 22.56
CA PRO A 79 -2.34 -27.16 23.95
C PRO A 79 -3.15 -28.09 24.88
N SER A 80 -2.55 -28.48 26.00
CA SER A 80 -3.29 -29.20 27.06
C SER A 80 -4.23 -28.23 27.80
N GLU A 81 -5.50 -28.59 27.93
CA GLU A 81 -6.45 -27.81 28.74
C GLU A 81 -6.11 -27.80 30.23
N ASN A 82 -5.36 -28.80 30.70
CA ASN A 82 -4.95 -28.93 32.12
C ASN A 82 -4.05 -27.78 32.62
N VAL A 83 -3.49 -26.98 31.71
CA VAL A 83 -2.70 -25.80 32.08
C VAL A 83 -3.56 -24.54 32.28
N LEU A 84 -4.88 -24.64 32.08
CA LEU A 84 -5.84 -23.55 32.19
C LEU A 84 -6.74 -23.79 33.40
N VAL A 85 -6.77 -22.86 34.36
CA VAL A 85 -7.65 -22.91 35.50
C VAL A 85 -8.69 -21.78 35.44
N PRO A 86 -9.82 -21.87 36.16
CA PRO A 86 -10.80 -20.77 36.21
C PRO A 86 -10.13 -19.45 36.54
N LEU A 87 -10.62 -18.36 35.94
CA LEU A 87 -10.05 -17.03 36.15
C LEU A 87 -10.15 -16.63 37.63
N ASN A 88 -9.01 -16.32 38.21
CA ASN A 88 -8.93 -15.94 39.61
C ASN A 88 -9.44 -14.52 39.86
N ILE A 89 -9.71 -14.17 41.11
CA ILE A 89 -10.25 -12.87 41.55
C ILE A 89 -9.37 -11.70 41.07
N LYS A 90 -8.04 -11.87 41.11
CA LYS A 90 -7.09 -10.83 40.71
C LYS A 90 -7.16 -10.55 39.21
N GLY A 91 -7.22 -11.60 38.38
CA GLY A 91 -7.37 -11.50 36.94
C GLY A 91 -8.73 -10.89 36.53
N ARG A 92 -9.82 -11.31 37.23
CA ARG A 92 -11.16 -10.75 37.00
C ARG A 92 -11.20 -9.25 37.33
N LYS A 93 -10.66 -8.87 38.51
CA LYS A 93 -10.56 -7.45 38.88
C LYS A 93 -9.73 -6.63 37.89
N PHE A 94 -8.65 -7.20 37.38
CA PHE A 94 -7.83 -6.55 36.36
C PHE A 94 -8.63 -6.23 35.09
N LEU A 95 -9.44 -7.18 34.57
CA LEU A 95 -10.28 -7.00 33.39
C LEU A 95 -11.45 -6.05 33.69
N ASN A 96 -12.09 -6.15 34.88
CA ASN A 96 -13.19 -5.25 35.24
C ASN A 96 -12.70 -3.79 35.37
N ASN A 97 -11.49 -3.56 35.89
CA ASN A 97 -10.89 -2.21 35.90
C ASN A 97 -10.62 -1.65 34.49
N ARG A 98 -10.64 -2.50 33.49
CA ARG A 98 -10.56 -2.13 32.07
C ARG A 98 -11.94 -2.07 31.38
N GLY A 99 -13.02 -2.07 32.17
CA GLY A 99 -14.37 -1.98 31.66
C GLY A 99 -14.91 -3.27 31.03
N ILE A 100 -14.17 -4.39 31.09
CA ILE A 100 -14.64 -5.68 30.58
C ILE A 100 -15.53 -6.31 31.63
N THR A 101 -16.80 -6.56 31.29
CA THR A 101 -17.81 -7.09 32.23
C THR A 101 -17.61 -8.58 32.50
N ASP A 102 -18.15 -9.09 33.64
CA ASP A 102 -18.09 -10.50 33.97
C ASP A 102 -18.74 -11.38 32.90
N GLU A 103 -19.87 -10.92 32.33
CA GLU A 103 -20.53 -11.58 31.22
C GLU A 103 -19.60 -11.79 30.02
N VAL A 104 -18.87 -10.74 29.59
CA VAL A 104 -17.90 -10.82 28.49
C VAL A 104 -16.74 -11.74 28.82
N ILE A 105 -16.24 -11.69 30.08
CA ILE A 105 -15.17 -12.57 30.55
C ILE A 105 -15.60 -14.05 30.45
N ASP A 106 -16.80 -14.35 30.90
CA ASP A 106 -17.32 -15.73 30.96
C ASP A 106 -17.69 -16.24 29.52
N ASN A 107 -18.30 -15.41 28.69
CA ASN A 107 -18.59 -15.73 27.27
C ASN A 107 -17.32 -16.10 26.49
N ASN A 108 -16.23 -15.40 26.74
CA ASN A 108 -14.94 -15.64 26.08
C ASN A 108 -14.08 -16.69 26.78
N ARG A 109 -14.62 -17.35 27.82
CA ARG A 109 -13.95 -18.45 28.55
C ARG A 109 -12.55 -18.05 29.04
N ILE A 110 -12.37 -16.79 29.50
CA ILE A 110 -11.07 -16.31 29.98
C ILE A 110 -10.63 -17.10 31.19
N LYS A 111 -9.37 -17.46 31.23
CA LYS A 111 -8.78 -18.35 32.26
C LYS A 111 -7.62 -17.67 32.98
N SER A 112 -7.07 -18.36 33.98
CA SER A 112 -5.78 -18.07 34.61
C SER A 112 -4.77 -19.17 34.29
N SER A 113 -3.49 -18.82 34.37
CA SER A 113 -2.42 -19.81 34.48
C SER A 113 -2.50 -20.55 35.83
N THR A 114 -1.93 -21.76 35.92
CA THR A 114 -1.94 -22.58 37.12
C THR A 114 -1.31 -21.89 38.33
N ASP A 115 -0.31 -21.05 38.13
CA ASP A 115 0.34 -20.22 39.14
C ASP A 115 -0.47 -18.96 39.54
N GLY A 116 -1.57 -18.68 38.85
CA GLY A 116 -2.45 -17.55 39.11
C GLY A 116 -1.87 -16.17 38.76
N THR A 117 -0.67 -16.10 38.16
CA THR A 117 0.02 -14.83 37.87
C THR A 117 -0.37 -14.20 36.53
N LYS A 118 -1.03 -14.98 35.63
CA LYS A 118 -1.34 -14.56 34.28
C LYS A 118 -2.83 -14.76 33.97
N ILE A 119 -3.37 -13.85 33.17
CA ILE A 119 -4.63 -14.03 32.44
C ILE A 119 -4.34 -14.84 31.20
N VAL A 120 -5.21 -15.76 30.86
CA VAL A 120 -5.11 -16.61 29.66
C VAL A 120 -6.30 -16.37 28.77
N PHE A 121 -6.01 -15.98 27.53
CA PHE A 121 -6.98 -15.84 26.45
C PHE A 121 -6.93 -17.11 25.60
N PRO A 122 -7.94 -17.99 25.66
CA PRO A 122 -7.97 -19.22 24.88
C PRO A 122 -8.42 -18.93 23.43
N TYR A 123 -7.87 -19.67 22.48
CA TYR A 123 -8.23 -19.62 21.07
C TYR A 123 -8.84 -20.95 20.67
N TYR A 124 -10.12 -20.92 20.36
CA TYR A 124 -10.88 -22.09 19.95
C TYR A 124 -11.10 -22.09 18.45
N LYS A 125 -11.04 -23.27 17.85
CA LYS A 125 -11.40 -23.54 16.46
C LYS A 125 -12.18 -24.84 16.41
N ASP A 126 -13.40 -24.80 15.88
CA ASP A 126 -14.34 -25.93 15.87
C ASP A 126 -14.56 -26.51 17.27
N GLY A 127 -14.66 -25.66 18.28
CA GLY A 127 -14.87 -26.02 19.68
C GLY A 127 -13.63 -26.59 20.41
N LYS A 128 -12.50 -26.77 19.71
CA LYS A 128 -11.25 -27.30 20.28
C LYS A 128 -10.27 -26.17 20.63
N LEU A 129 -9.58 -26.30 21.76
CA LEU A 129 -8.50 -25.38 22.13
C LEU A 129 -7.28 -25.65 21.21
N VAL A 130 -6.99 -24.72 20.33
CA VAL A 130 -5.86 -24.84 19.35
C VAL A 130 -4.67 -23.93 19.69
N ASN A 131 -4.91 -22.88 20.47
CA ASN A 131 -3.89 -21.97 20.95
C ASN A 131 -4.35 -21.26 22.22
N TYR A 132 -3.44 -20.61 22.93
CA TYR A 132 -3.76 -19.64 23.99
C TYR A 132 -2.66 -18.59 24.07
N LYS A 133 -3.03 -17.39 24.47
CA LYS A 133 -2.10 -16.31 24.78
C LYS A 133 -2.22 -15.93 26.24
N THR A 134 -1.10 -15.67 26.88
CA THR A 134 -1.10 -15.25 28.27
C THR A 134 -0.63 -13.83 28.41
N ARG A 135 -1.18 -13.12 29.41
CA ARG A 135 -0.76 -11.78 29.82
C ARG A 135 -0.50 -11.77 31.32
N GLY A 136 0.64 -11.23 31.72
CA GLY A 136 0.93 -10.98 33.14
C GLY A 136 -0.05 -9.99 33.79
N ILE A 137 -0.48 -10.25 35.01
CA ILE A 137 -1.36 -9.36 35.77
C ILE A 137 -0.57 -8.18 36.34
N ASP A 138 0.60 -8.44 36.89
CA ASP A 138 1.44 -7.44 37.55
C ASP A 138 2.50 -6.81 36.63
N GLY A 139 2.59 -7.24 35.37
CA GLY A 139 3.54 -6.74 34.39
C GLY A 139 3.07 -6.97 32.96
N LYS A 140 3.52 -6.11 32.04
CA LYS A 140 3.17 -6.22 30.61
C LYS A 140 4.10 -7.21 29.90
N PHE A 141 3.91 -8.50 30.14
CA PHE A 141 4.58 -9.56 29.40
C PHE A 141 3.57 -10.55 28.82
N PHE A 142 3.87 -11.08 27.66
CA PHE A 142 3.00 -11.96 26.90
C PHE A 142 3.75 -13.25 26.55
N THR A 143 3.05 -14.38 26.59
CA THR A 143 3.53 -15.64 26.01
C THR A 143 2.41 -16.32 25.24
N GLN A 144 2.76 -17.26 24.38
CA GLN A 144 1.81 -18.02 23.56
C GLN A 144 2.15 -19.51 23.66
N ALA A 145 1.17 -20.37 23.40
CA ALA A 145 1.40 -21.81 23.37
C ALA A 145 2.44 -22.18 22.32
N LYS A 146 3.43 -23.01 22.69
CA LYS A 146 4.51 -23.42 21.78
C LYS A 146 3.98 -24.37 20.70
N ASN A 147 4.39 -24.14 19.45
CA ASN A 147 4.04 -24.97 18.30
C ASN A 147 2.52 -25.09 18.04
N SER A 148 1.74 -24.13 18.51
CA SER A 148 0.30 -24.04 18.30
C SER A 148 -0.03 -23.43 16.93
N GLU A 149 -1.25 -23.66 16.44
CA GLU A 149 -1.74 -23.03 15.22
C GLU A 149 -1.88 -21.51 15.42
N ALA A 150 -1.34 -20.73 14.49
CA ALA A 150 -1.54 -19.30 14.46
C ALA A 150 -2.92 -19.00 13.87
N ILE A 151 -3.90 -18.71 14.71
CA ILE A 151 -5.25 -18.28 14.31
C ILE A 151 -5.59 -16.93 14.94
N ILE A 152 -6.61 -16.27 14.43
CA ILE A 152 -7.17 -15.06 15.04
C ILE A 152 -7.89 -15.41 16.36
N TYR A 153 -7.92 -14.46 17.30
CA TYR A 153 -8.67 -14.62 18.55
C TYR A 153 -10.17 -14.74 18.28
N ASN A 154 -10.88 -15.50 19.11
CA ASN A 154 -12.34 -15.63 19.02
C ASN A 154 -12.85 -16.17 17.67
N TYR A 155 -12.07 -17.05 17.01
CA TYR A 155 -12.33 -17.58 15.67
C TYR A 155 -13.75 -18.18 15.53
N ASP A 156 -14.19 -19.04 16.47
CA ASP A 156 -15.49 -19.72 16.40
C ASP A 156 -16.69 -18.75 16.36
N ASN A 157 -16.53 -17.57 16.99
CA ASN A 157 -17.59 -16.55 16.98
C ASN A 157 -17.55 -15.63 15.76
N VAL A 158 -16.51 -15.68 14.91
CA VAL A 158 -16.42 -14.79 13.73
C VAL A 158 -16.51 -15.53 12.40
N VAL A 159 -16.23 -16.84 12.37
CA VAL A 159 -16.06 -17.64 11.14
C VAL A 159 -17.23 -17.57 10.16
N ASN A 160 -18.46 -17.43 10.64
CA ASN A 160 -19.66 -17.38 9.81
C ASN A 160 -20.34 -15.99 9.80
N ASN A 161 -19.66 -14.97 10.28
CA ASN A 161 -20.22 -13.62 10.39
C ASN A 161 -19.87 -12.75 9.20
N THR A 162 -20.85 -11.97 8.75
CA THR A 162 -20.69 -11.05 7.62
C THR A 162 -20.13 -9.69 8.01
N LYS A 163 -20.12 -9.36 9.31
CA LYS A 163 -19.59 -8.12 9.86
C LYS A 163 -18.65 -8.47 11.01
N ILE A 164 -17.40 -8.07 10.96
CA ILE A 164 -16.36 -8.43 11.92
C ILE A 164 -15.61 -7.16 12.33
N VAL A 165 -15.25 -7.07 13.61
CA VAL A 165 -14.28 -6.07 14.09
C VAL A 165 -12.96 -6.77 14.36
N ILE A 166 -11.86 -6.26 13.82
CA ILE A 166 -10.51 -6.77 14.07
C ILE A 166 -9.65 -5.71 14.75
N CYS A 167 -8.96 -6.12 15.83
CA CYS A 167 -8.09 -5.30 16.66
C CYS A 167 -6.67 -5.84 16.69
N GLU A 168 -5.80 -5.10 17.38
CA GLU A 168 -4.44 -5.52 17.66
C GLU A 168 -4.38 -6.54 18.80
N GLY A 169 -5.11 -6.29 19.90
CA GLY A 169 -5.06 -7.07 21.14
C GLY A 169 -6.39 -7.66 21.57
N GLU A 170 -6.31 -8.69 22.45
CA GLU A 170 -7.49 -9.41 22.94
C GLU A 170 -8.38 -8.53 23.80
N ILE A 171 -7.81 -7.62 24.64
CA ILE A 171 -8.59 -6.73 25.52
C ILE A 171 -9.34 -5.70 24.69
N ASP A 172 -8.72 -5.18 23.63
CA ASP A 172 -9.39 -4.28 22.68
C ASP A 172 -10.53 -4.98 21.97
N SER A 173 -10.30 -6.22 21.56
CA SER A 173 -11.30 -7.09 20.98
C SER A 173 -12.49 -7.29 21.93
N LEU A 174 -12.26 -7.64 23.19
CA LEU A 174 -13.30 -7.79 24.22
C LEU A 174 -14.10 -6.51 24.46
N SER A 175 -13.49 -5.34 24.30
CA SER A 175 -14.15 -4.04 24.45
C SER A 175 -15.32 -3.85 23.48
N TRP A 176 -15.26 -4.46 22.31
CA TRP A 176 -16.36 -4.45 21.33
C TRP A 176 -17.53 -5.33 21.77
N GLU A 177 -17.28 -6.44 22.45
CA GLU A 177 -18.37 -7.25 23.00
C GLU A 177 -19.12 -6.52 24.11
N VAL A 178 -18.45 -5.70 24.93
CA VAL A 178 -19.07 -4.87 25.97
C VAL A 178 -20.16 -3.94 25.42
N ILE A 179 -20.05 -3.54 24.14
CA ILE A 179 -21.06 -2.73 23.43
C ILE A 179 -22.02 -3.56 22.58
N GLY A 180 -22.01 -4.89 22.72
CA GLY A 180 -22.90 -5.81 22.03
C GLY A 180 -22.40 -6.34 20.68
N MET A 181 -21.17 -6.03 20.27
CA MET A 181 -20.58 -6.57 19.04
C MET A 181 -19.92 -7.92 19.30
N LYS A 182 -20.66 -9.00 19.11
CA LYS A 182 -20.18 -10.38 19.36
C LYS A 182 -19.16 -10.87 18.34
N SER A 183 -19.16 -10.31 17.12
CA SER A 183 -18.22 -10.67 16.03
C SER A 183 -16.96 -9.81 16.11
N HIS A 184 -16.16 -10.01 17.11
CA HIS A 184 -14.91 -9.31 17.36
C HIS A 184 -13.72 -10.29 17.36
N THR A 185 -12.56 -9.83 16.92
CA THR A 185 -11.33 -10.62 16.87
C THR A 185 -10.10 -9.74 17.03
N SER A 186 -8.95 -10.37 17.22
CA SER A 186 -7.64 -9.71 17.15
C SER A 186 -6.60 -10.60 16.48
N VAL A 187 -5.50 -9.98 16.02
CA VAL A 187 -4.32 -10.75 15.60
C VAL A 187 -3.64 -11.38 16.80
N ASN A 188 -3.04 -12.57 16.62
CA ASN A 188 -2.48 -13.33 17.73
C ASN A 188 -1.15 -12.80 18.26
N MET A 189 -0.36 -12.11 17.44
CA MET A 189 0.99 -11.63 17.80
C MET A 189 1.10 -10.11 17.97
N GLY A 190 -0.02 -9.37 17.91
CA GLY A 190 -0.02 -7.91 17.90
C GLY A 190 0.47 -7.33 16.58
N ALA A 191 0.66 -6.01 16.54
CA ALA A 191 1.13 -5.33 15.35
C ALA A 191 2.60 -5.66 15.04
N PRO A 192 2.95 -5.84 13.76
CA PRO A 192 4.35 -5.88 13.33
C PRO A 192 4.96 -4.47 13.43
N ASN A 193 6.27 -4.39 13.68
CA ASN A 193 6.98 -3.13 13.57
C ASN A 193 7.12 -2.72 12.09
N VAL A 194 7.17 -1.43 11.81
CA VAL A 194 7.28 -0.87 10.44
C VAL A 194 8.47 -1.44 9.67
N ASN A 195 9.57 -1.77 10.36
CA ASN A 195 10.80 -2.33 9.77
C ASN A 195 10.92 -3.86 9.94
N ASP A 196 9.84 -4.55 10.28
CA ASP A 196 9.89 -5.98 10.54
C ASP A 196 10.06 -6.76 9.23
N LYS A 197 11.15 -7.52 9.13
CA LYS A 197 11.44 -8.36 7.94
C LYS A 197 10.54 -9.61 7.87
N ASN A 198 9.76 -9.89 8.90
CA ASN A 198 9.03 -11.14 9.07
C ASN A 198 7.52 -10.95 9.29
N VAL A 199 6.96 -9.93 8.62
CA VAL A 199 5.54 -9.53 8.73
C VAL A 199 4.59 -10.69 8.40
N ASP A 200 4.91 -11.47 7.39
CA ASP A 200 4.08 -12.60 6.96
C ASP A 200 3.94 -13.67 8.06
N ASN A 201 5.02 -13.96 8.79
CA ASN A 201 4.93 -14.90 9.92
C ASN A 201 4.12 -14.32 11.09
N LYS A 202 4.24 -13.03 11.38
CA LYS A 202 3.44 -12.38 12.45
C LYS A 202 1.95 -12.34 12.11
N LEU A 203 1.61 -12.16 10.85
CA LEU A 203 0.22 -12.10 10.37
C LEU A 203 -0.27 -13.41 9.76
N LYS A 204 0.43 -14.52 10.02
CA LYS A 204 0.04 -15.85 9.53
C LYS A 204 -1.35 -16.27 9.99
N CYS A 205 -1.83 -15.75 11.12
CA CYS A 205 -3.18 -15.97 11.60
C CYS A 205 -4.26 -15.48 10.59
N ILE A 206 -3.99 -14.44 9.83
CA ILE A 206 -4.90 -13.94 8.79
C ILE A 206 -4.98 -14.94 7.63
N GLU A 207 -3.84 -15.49 7.20
CA GLU A 207 -3.77 -16.50 6.14
C GLU A 207 -4.46 -17.81 6.56
N ASN A 208 -4.17 -18.29 7.78
CA ASN A 208 -4.76 -19.53 8.31
C ASN A 208 -6.28 -19.41 8.54
N CYS A 209 -6.79 -18.18 8.66
CA CYS A 209 -8.20 -17.86 8.86
C CYS A 209 -8.81 -17.14 7.65
N TYR A 210 -8.26 -17.31 6.45
CA TYR A 210 -8.70 -16.62 5.23
C TYR A 210 -10.20 -16.79 4.95
N ASN A 211 -10.75 -17.99 5.24
CA ASN A 211 -12.17 -18.31 5.10
C ASN A 211 -13.08 -17.33 5.87
N VAL A 212 -12.65 -16.84 7.03
CA VAL A 212 -13.38 -15.85 7.84
C VAL A 212 -13.53 -14.54 7.06
N PHE A 213 -12.44 -14.06 6.48
CA PHE A 213 -12.41 -12.79 5.76
C PHE A 213 -13.03 -12.92 4.35
N GLU A 214 -12.99 -14.10 3.75
CA GLU A 214 -13.67 -14.38 2.49
C GLU A 214 -15.20 -14.28 2.64
N THR A 215 -15.75 -14.83 3.72
CA THR A 215 -17.19 -14.80 4.03
C THR A 215 -17.66 -13.42 4.50
N ALA A 216 -16.78 -12.66 5.15
CA ALA A 216 -17.10 -11.32 5.65
C ALA A 216 -17.44 -10.35 4.50
N LYS A 217 -18.55 -9.60 4.67
CA LYS A 217 -18.95 -8.50 3.79
C LYS A 217 -18.37 -7.15 4.26
N LYS A 218 -18.15 -6.99 5.57
CA LYS A 218 -17.55 -5.80 6.18
C LYS A 218 -16.61 -6.20 7.31
N VAL A 219 -15.39 -5.67 7.25
CA VAL A 219 -14.38 -5.82 8.29
C VAL A 219 -14.01 -4.44 8.82
N TYR A 220 -14.39 -4.17 10.06
CA TYR A 220 -14.03 -2.95 10.76
C TYR A 220 -12.64 -3.12 11.36
N ILE A 221 -11.70 -2.32 10.93
CA ILE A 221 -10.31 -2.34 11.40
C ILE A 221 -10.17 -1.29 12.50
N ALA A 222 -9.92 -1.75 13.73
CA ALA A 222 -9.79 -0.93 14.93
C ALA A 222 -8.43 -1.21 15.61
N THR A 223 -7.36 -0.92 14.91
CA THR A 223 -5.97 -1.07 15.39
C THR A 223 -5.57 0.11 16.26
N ASP A 224 -4.47 -0.04 17.01
CA ASP A 224 -3.92 1.02 17.86
C ASP A 224 -3.60 2.28 17.03
N ASN A 225 -3.77 3.44 17.65
CA ASN A 225 -3.50 4.74 17.01
C ASN A 225 -2.03 5.15 17.18
N ASP A 226 -1.11 4.22 16.88
CA ASP A 226 0.33 4.46 16.83
C ASP A 226 0.90 3.97 15.49
N ASP A 227 2.21 4.15 15.27
CA ASP A 227 2.83 3.81 13.97
C ASP A 227 2.72 2.32 13.64
N ASN A 228 2.84 1.44 14.63
CA ASN A 228 2.73 0.01 14.42
C ASN A 228 1.27 -0.40 14.13
N GLY A 229 0.30 0.20 14.83
CA GLY A 229 -1.12 -0.02 14.57
C GLY A 229 -1.54 0.49 13.18
N ARG A 230 -1.03 1.65 12.75
CA ARG A 230 -1.23 2.14 11.36
C ARG A 230 -0.59 1.22 10.33
N TYR A 231 0.57 0.63 10.64
CA TYR A 231 1.19 -0.35 9.76
C TYR A 231 0.38 -1.65 9.70
N LEU A 232 -0.08 -2.16 10.83
CA LEU A 232 -1.01 -3.30 10.88
C LEU A 232 -2.28 -3.03 10.07
N GLN A 233 -2.85 -1.83 10.18
CA GLN A 233 -4.03 -1.42 9.42
C GLN A 233 -3.80 -1.56 7.91
N LYS A 234 -2.68 -1.06 7.39
CA LYS A 234 -2.31 -1.20 5.96
C LYS A 234 -2.17 -2.66 5.54
N GLU A 235 -1.51 -3.47 6.36
CA GLU A 235 -1.33 -4.90 6.10
C GLU A 235 -2.65 -5.69 6.12
N LEU A 236 -3.57 -5.35 7.02
CA LEU A 236 -4.90 -5.96 7.05
C LEU A 236 -5.70 -5.58 5.81
N ILE A 237 -5.70 -4.30 5.41
CA ILE A 237 -6.38 -3.85 4.17
C ILE A 237 -5.83 -4.62 2.96
N ARG A 238 -4.51 -4.73 2.84
CA ARG A 238 -3.84 -5.44 1.74
C ARG A 238 -4.22 -6.92 1.66
N ARG A 239 -4.39 -7.59 2.82
CA ARG A 239 -4.66 -9.04 2.90
C ARG A 239 -6.15 -9.38 2.80
N ILE A 240 -7.02 -8.51 3.29
CA ILE A 240 -8.48 -8.74 3.36
C ILE A 240 -9.18 -8.22 2.09
N GLY A 241 -8.70 -7.12 1.52
CA GLY A 241 -9.30 -6.41 0.40
C GLY A 241 -9.93 -5.09 0.84
N VAL A 242 -9.58 -4.02 0.12
CA VAL A 242 -9.98 -2.64 0.46
C VAL A 242 -11.50 -2.46 0.44
N GLU A 243 -12.19 -3.16 -0.43
CA GLU A 243 -13.64 -3.08 -0.63
C GLU A 243 -14.46 -3.59 0.55
N LYS A 244 -13.87 -4.45 1.40
CA LYS A 244 -14.52 -5.00 2.60
C LYS A 244 -14.18 -4.22 3.86
N CYS A 245 -13.11 -3.43 3.85
CA CYS A 245 -12.57 -2.78 5.03
C CYS A 245 -13.28 -1.46 5.35
N LYS A 246 -13.44 -1.18 6.65
CA LYS A 246 -13.86 0.10 7.23
C LYS A 246 -12.90 0.47 8.35
N LEU A 247 -12.43 1.71 8.38
CA LEU A 247 -11.47 2.20 9.37
C LEU A 247 -12.21 2.86 10.53
N VAL A 248 -11.96 2.38 11.73
CA VAL A 248 -12.49 2.96 12.96
C VAL A 248 -11.48 3.94 13.52
N ASP A 249 -11.83 5.21 13.58
CA ASP A 249 -10.99 6.24 14.19
C ASP A 249 -11.12 6.20 15.71
N LEU A 250 -10.03 5.87 16.39
CA LEU A 250 -9.93 5.83 17.85
C LEU A 250 -9.34 7.12 18.46
N SER A 251 -8.98 8.10 17.63
CA SER A 251 -8.38 9.36 18.09
C SER A 251 -9.28 10.10 19.07
N PRO A 252 -8.74 10.78 20.11
CA PRO A 252 -7.31 10.92 20.42
C PRO A 252 -6.73 9.76 21.27
N PHE A 253 -7.49 8.71 21.51
CA PHE A 253 -7.10 7.57 22.35
C PHE A 253 -6.21 6.58 21.57
N LYS A 254 -5.45 5.81 22.32
CA LYS A 254 -4.53 4.84 21.74
C LYS A 254 -5.26 3.65 21.12
N ASP A 255 -6.19 3.04 21.88
CA ASP A 255 -6.84 1.79 21.56
C ASP A 255 -8.34 1.79 21.92
N ALA A 256 -9.07 0.76 21.50
CA ALA A 256 -10.50 0.64 21.74
C ALA A 256 -10.84 0.51 23.24
N ASN A 257 -9.98 -0.14 24.02
CA ASN A 257 -10.16 -0.28 25.44
C ASN A 257 -10.02 1.06 26.18
N GLU A 258 -9.08 1.88 25.79
CA GLU A 258 -8.92 3.22 26.34
C GLU A 258 -10.17 4.09 26.08
N VAL A 259 -10.75 4.04 24.87
CA VAL A 259 -12.02 4.70 24.56
C VAL A 259 -13.13 4.21 25.49
N LEU A 260 -13.27 2.89 25.66
CA LEU A 260 -14.28 2.31 26.54
C LEU A 260 -14.13 2.79 27.99
N VAL A 261 -12.90 2.82 28.51
CA VAL A 261 -12.63 3.22 29.91
C VAL A 261 -12.80 4.72 30.13
N ARG A 262 -12.41 5.55 29.16
CA ARG A 262 -12.41 7.01 29.31
C ARG A 262 -13.73 7.65 28.94
N GLU A 263 -14.37 7.21 27.87
CA GLU A 263 -15.57 7.82 27.31
C GLU A 263 -16.82 6.92 27.38
N GLY A 264 -16.63 5.64 27.70
CA GLY A 264 -17.76 4.71 27.88
C GLY A 264 -18.26 4.06 26.61
N LYS A 265 -19.31 3.26 26.76
CA LYS A 265 -19.90 2.40 25.70
C LYS A 265 -20.45 3.19 24.51
N GLU A 266 -21.11 4.31 24.77
CA GLU A 266 -21.77 5.11 23.73
C GLU A 266 -20.75 5.73 22.75
N SER A 267 -19.62 6.20 23.27
CA SER A 267 -18.56 6.73 22.43
C SER A 267 -17.95 5.66 21.52
N LEU A 268 -17.65 4.48 22.06
CA LEU A 268 -17.14 3.37 21.28
C LEU A 268 -18.14 2.93 20.19
N LEU A 269 -19.44 2.90 20.51
CA LEU A 269 -20.51 2.63 19.54
C LEU A 269 -20.58 3.69 18.44
N LYS A 270 -20.41 4.97 18.79
CA LYS A 270 -20.39 6.08 17.82
C LYS A 270 -19.23 5.95 16.84
N ARG A 271 -18.04 5.55 17.31
CA ARG A 271 -16.85 5.40 16.47
C ARG A 271 -17.03 4.34 15.40
N ILE A 272 -17.59 3.18 15.72
CA ILE A 272 -17.84 2.15 14.72
C ILE A 272 -18.93 2.54 13.72
N LYS A 273 -19.96 3.31 14.14
CA LYS A 273 -20.98 3.84 13.24
C LYS A 273 -20.40 4.85 12.24
N ASN A 274 -19.37 5.59 12.66
CA ASN A 274 -18.70 6.61 11.86
C ASN A 274 -17.47 6.07 11.11
N ALA A 275 -17.26 4.74 11.08
CA ALA A 275 -16.15 4.14 10.39
C ALA A 275 -16.13 4.50 8.90
N SER A 276 -14.98 4.96 8.43
CA SER A 276 -14.75 5.45 7.06
C SER A 276 -14.18 4.37 6.13
N ASP A 277 -14.30 4.60 4.84
CA ASP A 277 -13.61 3.77 3.85
C ASP A 277 -12.10 4.03 3.87
N PRO A 278 -11.26 3.01 3.66
CA PRO A 278 -9.84 3.21 3.46
C PRO A 278 -9.58 4.10 2.24
N LYS A 279 -8.63 5.02 2.36
CA LYS A 279 -8.16 5.77 1.20
C LYS A 279 -7.38 4.84 0.28
N VAL A 280 -7.75 4.81 -0.98
CA VAL A 280 -7.02 4.09 -2.03
C VAL A 280 -5.91 5.00 -2.51
N GLU A 281 -4.68 4.50 -2.49
CA GLU A 281 -3.50 5.26 -2.95
C GLU A 281 -3.68 5.67 -4.43
N GLY A 282 -3.44 6.93 -4.72
CA GLY A 282 -3.63 7.49 -6.06
C GLY A 282 -5.08 7.86 -6.43
N VAL A 283 -6.07 7.63 -5.55
CA VAL A 283 -7.45 8.07 -5.75
C VAL A 283 -7.76 9.24 -4.83
N PHE A 284 -8.06 10.38 -5.42
CA PHE A 284 -8.39 11.61 -4.71
C PHE A 284 -9.83 12.02 -4.99
N THR A 285 -10.51 12.51 -3.97
CA THR A 285 -11.82 13.17 -4.08
C THR A 285 -11.64 14.69 -4.06
N ALA A 286 -12.64 15.44 -4.49
CA ALA A 286 -12.61 16.90 -4.38
C ALA A 286 -12.43 17.37 -2.91
N SER A 287 -12.93 16.58 -1.96
CA SER A 287 -12.75 16.87 -0.52
C SER A 287 -11.30 16.77 -0.06
N ASP A 288 -10.51 15.89 -0.66
CA ASP A 288 -9.08 15.71 -0.30
C ASP A 288 -8.21 16.89 -0.73
N ILE A 289 -8.64 17.64 -1.75
CA ILE A 289 -7.95 18.83 -2.31
C ILE A 289 -8.76 20.11 -2.13
N ARG A 290 -9.77 20.10 -1.22
CA ARG A 290 -10.72 21.21 -1.03
C ARG A 290 -10.02 22.54 -0.77
N ASP A 291 -9.02 22.55 0.10
CA ASP A 291 -8.32 23.78 0.47
C ASP A 291 -7.56 24.38 -0.70
N SER A 292 -6.91 23.54 -1.51
CA SER A 292 -6.27 23.96 -2.76
C SER A 292 -7.27 24.46 -3.80
N LEU A 293 -8.46 23.84 -3.90
CA LEU A 293 -9.51 24.32 -4.81
C LEU A 293 -10.05 25.67 -4.37
N ILE A 294 -10.25 25.90 -3.05
CA ILE A 294 -10.71 27.17 -2.50
C ILE A 294 -9.63 28.25 -2.67
N ASP A 295 -8.36 27.92 -2.43
CA ASP A 295 -7.25 28.83 -2.68
C ASP A 295 -7.20 29.25 -4.15
N GLY A 296 -7.30 28.30 -5.07
CA GLY A 296 -7.37 28.57 -6.51
C GLY A 296 -8.57 29.41 -6.92
N PHE A 297 -9.73 29.28 -6.22
CA PHE A 297 -10.91 30.11 -6.45
C PHE A 297 -10.67 31.59 -6.04
N HIS A 298 -10.02 31.81 -4.91
CA HIS A 298 -9.79 33.17 -4.38
C HIS A 298 -8.60 33.87 -5.04
N ASN A 299 -7.51 33.13 -5.30
CA ASN A 299 -6.24 33.68 -5.75
C ASN A 299 -5.94 33.42 -7.23
N GLY A 300 -6.80 32.67 -7.93
CA GLY A 300 -6.60 32.20 -9.28
C GLY A 300 -5.69 30.95 -9.34
N LEU A 301 -5.61 30.33 -10.51
CA LEU A 301 -4.69 29.23 -10.75
C LEU A 301 -3.26 29.77 -10.76
N GLU A 302 -2.35 29.05 -10.10
CA GLU A 302 -0.92 29.37 -10.11
C GLU A 302 -0.42 29.43 -11.55
N ARG A 303 0.09 30.61 -11.94
CA ARG A 303 0.73 30.79 -13.24
C ARG A 303 2.16 30.29 -13.15
N GLY A 304 2.69 29.80 -14.26
CA GLY A 304 4.10 29.48 -14.40
C GLY A 304 4.99 30.73 -14.36
N THR A 305 6.31 30.54 -14.53
CA THR A 305 7.26 31.66 -14.61
C THR A 305 7.19 32.36 -15.96
N THR A 306 7.53 33.64 -15.97
CA THR A 306 7.44 34.52 -17.16
C THR A 306 8.29 34.03 -18.33
N THR A 307 7.87 34.32 -19.55
CA THR A 307 8.67 34.16 -20.78
C THR A 307 9.53 35.40 -21.05
N TYR A 308 9.36 36.46 -20.26
CA TYR A 308 9.90 37.80 -20.49
C TYR A 308 9.37 38.51 -21.76
N ILE A 309 8.34 37.93 -22.38
CA ILE A 309 7.61 38.55 -23.53
C ILE A 309 6.17 38.78 -23.06
N PRO A 310 5.76 40.01 -22.72
CA PRO A 310 4.45 40.28 -22.10
C PRO A 310 3.24 39.82 -22.93
N SER A 311 3.36 39.79 -24.25
CA SER A 311 2.30 39.30 -25.15
C SER A 311 2.14 37.78 -25.06
N VAL A 312 3.23 37.05 -24.86
CA VAL A 312 3.22 35.57 -24.68
C VAL A 312 2.73 35.22 -23.29
N ASP A 313 3.15 35.93 -22.28
CA ASP A 313 2.76 35.70 -20.88
C ASP A 313 1.25 35.82 -20.64
N LYS A 314 0.54 36.54 -21.50
CA LYS A 314 -0.93 36.59 -21.46
C LYS A 314 -1.58 35.26 -21.83
N ALA A 315 -0.95 34.50 -22.69
CA ALA A 315 -1.48 33.24 -23.25
C ALA A 315 -0.80 32.02 -22.65
N TRP A 316 0.51 32.08 -22.40
CA TRP A 316 1.30 30.95 -21.94
C TRP A 316 2.49 31.39 -21.08
N THR A 317 2.85 30.57 -20.07
CA THR A 317 4.00 30.75 -19.18
C THR A 317 4.71 29.42 -18.98
N TRP A 318 5.98 29.45 -18.60
CA TRP A 318 6.74 28.24 -18.25
C TRP A 318 6.21 27.63 -16.96
N ARG A 319 5.77 26.36 -17.01
CA ARG A 319 5.24 25.67 -15.83
C ARG A 319 5.89 24.30 -15.66
N SER A 320 6.38 24.03 -14.45
CA SER A 320 7.01 22.75 -14.14
C SER A 320 6.04 21.59 -14.24
N GLY A 321 6.49 20.45 -14.81
CA GLY A 321 5.70 19.25 -14.96
C GLY A 321 4.68 19.26 -16.09
N GLU A 322 4.65 20.32 -16.93
CA GLU A 322 3.73 20.41 -18.08
C GLU A 322 4.42 20.02 -19.39
N VAL A 323 3.62 19.50 -20.31
CA VAL A 323 4.00 19.25 -21.71
C VAL A 323 3.32 20.31 -22.57
N THR A 324 4.12 21.12 -23.28
CA THR A 324 3.60 22.13 -24.23
C THR A 324 3.83 21.69 -25.65
N ILE A 325 2.79 21.75 -26.48
CA ILE A 325 2.85 21.43 -27.90
C ILE A 325 2.68 22.73 -28.72
N TRP A 326 3.70 23.09 -29.50
CA TRP A 326 3.67 24.22 -30.43
C TRP A 326 3.34 23.73 -31.81
N THR A 327 2.27 24.27 -32.40
CA THR A 327 1.81 23.92 -33.74
C THR A 327 1.78 25.16 -34.67
N GLY A 328 1.85 24.94 -35.94
CA GLY A 328 1.77 25.97 -37.01
C GLY A 328 2.27 25.40 -38.33
N TYR A 329 2.11 26.18 -39.40
CA TYR A 329 2.54 25.77 -40.75
C TYR A 329 4.06 25.66 -40.85
N GLN A 330 4.52 24.99 -41.90
CA GLN A 330 5.94 24.89 -42.21
C GLN A 330 6.54 26.29 -42.51
N ASN A 331 7.79 26.51 -42.06
CA ASN A 331 8.54 27.76 -42.27
C ASN A 331 7.95 29.03 -41.61
N GLU A 332 7.07 28.89 -40.62
CA GLU A 332 6.55 30.03 -39.84
C GLU A 332 7.39 30.37 -38.62
N GLY A 333 8.60 29.83 -38.49
CA GLY A 333 9.54 30.17 -37.41
C GLY A 333 9.27 29.53 -36.04
N LYS A 334 8.51 28.42 -35.95
CA LYS A 334 8.21 27.73 -34.67
C LYS A 334 9.47 27.39 -33.88
N SER A 335 10.42 26.72 -34.51
CA SER A 335 11.67 26.30 -33.86
C SER A 335 12.50 27.51 -33.45
N LEU A 336 12.59 28.54 -34.30
CA LEU A 336 13.26 29.79 -34.00
C LEU A 336 12.67 30.48 -32.77
N PHE A 337 11.32 30.54 -32.70
CA PHE A 337 10.62 31.15 -31.56
C PHE A 337 10.83 30.37 -30.25
N ILE A 338 10.80 29.03 -30.28
CA ILE A 338 11.06 28.18 -29.12
C ILE A 338 12.50 28.36 -28.67
N ASN A 339 13.47 28.36 -29.56
CA ASN A 339 14.87 28.59 -29.26
C ASN A 339 15.09 29.99 -28.67
N GLN A 340 14.44 31.03 -29.16
CA GLN A 340 14.47 32.38 -28.63
C GLN A 340 13.93 32.41 -27.16
N LEU A 341 12.78 31.75 -26.90
CA LEU A 341 12.23 31.66 -25.55
C LEU A 341 13.17 30.91 -24.61
N ALA A 342 13.82 29.85 -25.09
CA ALA A 342 14.80 29.09 -24.32
C ALA A 342 16.07 29.93 -24.03
N CYS A 343 16.60 30.67 -25.02
CA CYS A 343 17.72 31.60 -24.81
C CYS A 343 17.41 32.66 -23.75
N ILE A 344 16.22 33.28 -23.83
CA ILE A 344 15.78 34.28 -22.86
C ILE A 344 15.73 33.64 -21.46
N LYS A 345 15.14 32.46 -21.34
CA LYS A 345 15.01 31.77 -20.06
C LYS A 345 16.34 31.34 -19.45
N ALA A 346 17.25 30.85 -20.31
CA ALA A 346 18.61 30.52 -19.92
C ALA A 346 19.37 31.76 -19.42
N SER A 347 19.32 32.87 -20.17
CA SER A 347 19.99 34.12 -19.84
C SER A 347 19.45 34.77 -18.55
N MET A 348 18.12 34.78 -18.37
CA MET A 348 17.46 35.47 -17.26
C MET A 348 17.40 34.69 -15.96
N GLU A 349 17.29 33.34 -16.04
CA GLU A 349 17.06 32.47 -14.87
C GLU A 349 18.05 31.28 -14.78
N GLY A 350 19.01 31.17 -15.68
CA GLY A 350 20.01 30.10 -15.66
C GLY A 350 19.47 28.72 -15.99
N TRP A 351 18.36 28.62 -16.72
CA TRP A 351 17.79 27.33 -17.11
C TRP A 351 18.72 26.56 -18.06
N LYS A 352 18.65 25.23 -17.97
CA LYS A 352 19.39 24.33 -18.85
C LYS A 352 18.39 23.53 -19.69
N PHE A 353 18.69 23.38 -20.97
CA PHE A 353 17.82 22.75 -21.95
C PHE A 353 18.50 21.52 -22.55
N ALA A 354 17.77 20.41 -22.58
CA ALA A 354 18.12 19.24 -23.35
C ALA A 354 17.27 19.25 -24.65
N VAL A 355 17.91 19.37 -25.79
CA VAL A 355 17.26 19.52 -27.08
C VAL A 355 17.44 18.25 -27.91
N PHE A 356 16.34 17.70 -28.38
CA PHE A 356 16.35 16.65 -29.39
C PHE A 356 15.72 17.20 -30.68
N SER A 357 16.52 17.38 -31.70
CA SER A 357 16.04 17.90 -33.00
C SER A 357 16.79 17.22 -34.15
N PRO A 358 16.19 16.19 -34.74
CA PRO A 358 16.80 15.49 -35.88
C PRO A 358 16.91 16.37 -37.15
N GLU A 359 16.17 17.49 -37.18
CA GLU A 359 16.19 18.44 -38.34
C GLU A 359 17.31 19.49 -38.23
N ASN A 360 17.88 19.71 -37.01
CA ASN A 360 18.94 20.69 -36.74
C ASN A 360 20.33 20.09 -37.03
N MET A 361 20.58 19.79 -38.29
CA MET A 361 21.85 19.24 -38.75
C MET A 361 22.36 20.07 -39.94
N PRO A 362 23.63 20.46 -39.97
CA PRO A 362 24.72 20.09 -39.02
C PRO A 362 24.60 20.78 -37.67
N MET A 363 25.18 20.19 -36.60
CA MET A 363 25.08 20.68 -35.18
C MET A 363 25.64 22.11 -35.01
N ASN A 364 26.64 22.47 -35.82
CA ASN A 364 27.23 23.83 -35.80
C ASN A 364 26.21 24.91 -36.15
N ASP A 365 25.28 24.66 -37.07
CA ASP A 365 24.27 25.62 -37.43
C ASP A 365 23.32 25.87 -36.24
N PHE A 366 22.89 24.81 -35.58
CA PHE A 366 22.05 24.92 -34.39
C PHE A 366 22.72 25.73 -33.27
N TYR A 367 23.99 25.46 -32.96
CA TYR A 367 24.69 26.21 -31.91
C TYR A 367 25.01 27.64 -32.35
N ASN A 368 25.35 27.89 -33.61
CA ASN A 368 25.52 29.24 -34.13
C ASN A 368 24.25 30.08 -34.03
N ASP A 369 23.08 29.52 -34.37
CA ASP A 369 21.80 30.22 -34.23
C ASP A 369 21.56 30.64 -32.76
N LEU A 370 21.88 29.78 -31.80
CA LEU A 370 21.75 30.08 -30.34
C LEU A 370 22.73 31.18 -29.93
N ILE A 371 23.98 31.14 -30.40
CA ILE A 371 25.01 32.17 -30.15
C ILE A 371 24.55 33.53 -30.69
N GLU A 372 24.05 33.54 -31.94
CA GLU A 372 23.53 34.76 -32.58
C GLU A 372 22.31 35.31 -31.84
N MET A 373 21.43 34.44 -31.35
CA MET A 373 20.27 34.85 -30.52
C MET A 373 20.69 35.48 -29.22
N TYR A 374 21.71 34.92 -28.55
CA TYR A 374 22.22 35.41 -27.27
C TYR A 374 22.97 36.73 -27.42
N ILE A 375 23.90 36.79 -28.35
CA ILE A 375 24.75 38.01 -28.58
C ILE A 375 23.97 39.11 -29.32
N GLY A 376 22.97 38.75 -30.14
CA GLY A 376 22.18 39.70 -30.95
C GLY A 376 22.92 40.24 -32.16
N LYS A 377 23.95 39.55 -32.65
CA LYS A 377 24.74 39.89 -33.81
C LYS A 377 24.96 38.65 -34.70
N PRO A 378 25.11 38.78 -36.03
CA PRO A 378 25.44 37.66 -36.90
C PRO A 378 26.89 37.19 -36.68
N SER A 379 27.14 35.92 -36.84
CA SER A 379 28.48 35.30 -36.80
C SER A 379 29.12 35.28 -38.21
N ASP A 380 28.29 35.25 -39.26
CA ASP A 380 28.75 35.11 -40.66
C ASP A 380 29.58 36.32 -41.15
N PRO A 381 30.82 36.09 -41.70
CA PRO A 381 31.67 37.12 -42.25
C PRO A 381 31.06 37.94 -43.40
N TYR A 382 29.99 37.46 -44.02
CA TYR A 382 29.27 38.23 -45.04
C TYR A 382 28.72 39.55 -44.48
N TYR A 383 28.38 39.63 -43.23
CA TYR A 383 27.84 40.81 -42.52
C TYR A 383 28.92 41.65 -41.84
N ARG A 384 30.04 41.91 -42.54
CA ARG A 384 31.28 42.54 -42.01
C ARG A 384 31.06 43.75 -41.09
N ASN A 385 30.06 44.58 -41.34
CA ASN A 385 29.81 45.80 -40.54
C ASN A 385 29.01 45.57 -39.25
N SER A 386 28.36 44.42 -39.12
CA SER A 386 27.55 44.07 -37.96
C SER A 386 27.91 42.69 -37.38
N GLN A 387 28.94 42.04 -37.95
CA GLN A 387 29.43 40.76 -37.45
C GLN A 387 29.94 40.90 -35.99
N MET A 388 29.65 39.92 -35.13
CA MET A 388 30.26 39.84 -33.80
C MET A 388 31.76 39.62 -33.89
N ASP A 389 32.51 40.14 -32.92
CA ASP A 389 33.94 39.87 -32.84
C ASP A 389 34.20 38.50 -32.18
N ILE A 390 35.46 38.06 -32.20
CA ILE A 390 35.81 36.72 -31.71
C ILE A 390 35.53 36.57 -30.20
N LYS A 391 35.66 37.67 -29.40
CA LYS A 391 35.40 37.61 -27.96
C LYS A 391 33.91 37.45 -27.66
N GLU A 392 33.07 38.18 -28.42
CA GLU A 392 31.62 38.05 -28.35
C GLU A 392 31.19 36.61 -28.74
N TYR A 393 31.86 36.04 -29.77
CA TYR A 393 31.59 34.65 -30.17
C TYR A 393 32.00 33.64 -29.09
N GLU A 394 33.16 33.80 -28.46
CA GLU A 394 33.60 32.94 -27.34
C GLU A 394 32.66 33.10 -26.12
N GLU A 395 32.18 34.29 -25.80
CA GLU A 395 31.16 34.51 -24.76
C GLU A 395 29.88 33.75 -25.08
N GLY A 396 29.40 33.85 -26.32
CA GLY A 396 28.22 33.10 -26.76
C GLY A 396 28.42 31.62 -26.74
N LEU A 397 29.62 31.12 -27.07
CA LEU A 397 29.98 29.72 -27.00
C LEU A 397 29.94 29.17 -25.56
N ASP A 398 30.49 29.93 -24.61
CA ASP A 398 30.46 29.58 -23.19
C ASP A 398 29.03 29.52 -22.68
N PHE A 399 28.18 30.48 -23.04
CA PHE A 399 26.77 30.51 -22.70
C PHE A 399 26.01 29.25 -23.23
N VAL A 400 26.13 28.92 -24.51
CA VAL A 400 25.45 27.74 -25.06
C VAL A 400 25.96 26.43 -24.50
N ASN A 401 27.26 26.35 -24.23
CA ASN A 401 27.86 25.17 -23.60
C ASN A 401 27.32 24.93 -22.19
N GLU A 402 27.05 25.98 -21.43
CA GLU A 402 26.47 25.85 -20.09
C GLU A 402 24.98 25.47 -20.10
N HIS A 403 24.21 26.01 -21.05
CA HIS A 403 22.76 26.01 -20.98
C HIS A 403 22.08 25.04 -21.97
N PHE A 404 22.73 24.63 -23.06
CA PHE A 404 22.10 23.82 -24.11
C PHE A 404 22.85 22.52 -24.40
N HIS A 405 22.15 21.41 -24.28
CA HIS A 405 22.69 20.09 -24.55
C HIS A 405 21.90 19.43 -25.68
N LEU A 406 22.51 19.26 -26.85
CA LEU A 406 21.89 18.58 -27.97
C LEU A 406 21.98 17.05 -27.76
N ILE A 407 20.81 16.40 -27.73
CA ILE A 407 20.72 14.93 -27.64
C ILE A 407 20.65 14.40 -29.06
N TYR A 408 21.63 13.57 -29.40
CA TYR A 408 21.64 12.84 -30.68
C TYR A 408 21.69 11.34 -30.36
N PRO A 409 20.70 10.54 -30.86
CA PRO A 409 20.63 9.10 -30.59
C PRO A 409 21.71 8.28 -31.29
#